data_ae2ab00c714bd79efb83e9945f837d6a
#
_entry.id   ae2ab00c714bd79efb83e9945f837d6a
#
_cell.length_a   1.000
_cell.length_b   1.000
_cell.length_c   1.000
_cell.angle_alpha   90.00
_cell.angle_beta   90.00
_cell.angle_gamma   90.00
#
_symmetry.space_group_name_H-M   'P 1'
#
loop_
_entity.id
_entity.type
_entity.pdbx_description
1 polymer ?
#
loop_
_entity_poly.entity_id
_entity_poly.type
_entity_poly.pdbx_seq_one_letter_code
_entity_poly.pdbx_strand_id
1 'polypeptide(L)'
;MLPPDLVIRSTRVVCRGVVAPACVHVSNGVIAALTAHHEAPAGVPSVDVGNAVILPGLVDTHVHVNEPGRTEWEGFQTATRAAAAGGVTTIVDMPLNSIPPVTDGKGLQMKIDAAGGQCWIDVGFWGGLVPGNILELRPLHEQGVLGFKCFLIPSGVDEFPCVTEAELRPAMAELSSLGAVLLAHAELPQANKNVPKLQPSMERQYSVYLQ
;
A
#
# COMPACT_ATOMS: atom_id res chain seq x y z
N MET A 1 -14.48 -20.93 -22.98
CA MET A 1 -14.44 -19.83 -22.00
C MET A 1 -15.82 -19.71 -21.37
N LEU A 2 -15.92 -19.58 -20.08
CA LEU A 2 -17.20 -19.27 -19.42
C LEU A 2 -17.67 -17.87 -19.88
N PRO A 3 -18.98 -17.64 -20.04
CA PRO A 3 -19.49 -16.32 -20.39
C PRO A 3 -19.09 -15.31 -19.31
N PRO A 4 -18.80 -14.06 -19.67
CA PRO A 4 -18.51 -13.02 -18.70
C PRO A 4 -19.75 -12.67 -17.85
N ASP A 5 -19.49 -12.29 -16.61
CA ASP A 5 -20.56 -11.81 -15.69
C ASP A 5 -20.90 -10.35 -15.94
N LEU A 6 -19.92 -9.59 -16.45
CA LEU A 6 -20.02 -8.16 -16.73
C LEU A 6 -19.12 -7.80 -17.90
N VAL A 7 -19.57 -6.88 -18.74
CA VAL A 7 -18.75 -6.22 -19.75
C VAL A 7 -18.74 -4.71 -19.49
N ILE A 8 -17.55 -4.12 -19.43
CA ILE A 8 -17.38 -2.67 -19.35
C ILE A 8 -16.71 -2.21 -20.64
N ARG A 9 -17.28 -1.22 -21.33
CA ARG A 9 -16.72 -0.73 -22.60
C ARG A 9 -16.52 0.77 -22.61
N SER A 10 -15.49 1.19 -23.33
CA SER A 10 -15.19 2.59 -23.58
C SER A 10 -14.45 2.77 -24.90
N THR A 11 -14.54 3.96 -25.46
CA THR A 11 -13.64 4.38 -26.56
C THR A 11 -12.20 4.60 -26.10
N ARG A 12 -11.93 4.56 -24.78
CA ARG A 12 -10.62 4.85 -24.17
C ARG A 12 -10.25 3.87 -23.07
N VAL A 13 -9.96 2.62 -23.45
CA VAL A 13 -9.44 1.60 -22.51
C VAL A 13 -7.92 1.61 -22.54
N VAL A 14 -7.29 1.73 -21.36
CA VAL A 14 -5.82 1.69 -21.20
C VAL A 14 -5.38 0.26 -20.97
N CYS A 15 -4.58 -0.28 -21.89
CA CYS A 15 -3.98 -1.60 -21.73
C CYS A 15 -2.55 -1.59 -22.28
N ARG A 16 -1.58 -2.04 -21.49
CA ARG A 16 -0.15 -2.17 -21.88
C ARG A 16 0.41 -0.89 -22.52
N GLY A 17 0.06 0.28 -21.96
CA GLY A 17 0.52 1.58 -22.46
C GLY A 17 -0.19 2.11 -23.70
N VAL A 18 -1.20 1.39 -24.23
CA VAL A 18 -2.02 1.81 -25.36
C VAL A 18 -3.40 2.22 -24.88
N VAL A 19 -3.95 3.29 -25.46
CA VAL A 19 -5.34 3.72 -25.25
C VAL A 19 -6.12 3.43 -26.54
N ALA A 20 -7.12 2.56 -26.46
CA ALA A 20 -7.92 2.17 -27.61
C ALA A 20 -9.38 1.87 -27.21
N PRO A 21 -10.33 1.95 -28.17
CA PRO A 21 -11.69 1.46 -27.97
C PRO A 21 -11.70 -0.05 -27.72
N ALA A 22 -12.29 -0.48 -26.59
CA ALA A 22 -12.37 -1.90 -26.25
C ALA A 22 -13.54 -2.22 -25.31
N CYS A 23 -13.84 -3.52 -25.20
CA CYS A 23 -14.66 -4.13 -24.16
C CYS A 23 -13.75 -4.89 -23.17
N VAL A 24 -13.93 -4.65 -21.88
CA VAL A 24 -13.32 -5.39 -20.79
C VAL A 24 -14.33 -6.41 -20.29
N HIS A 25 -14.03 -7.68 -20.45
CA HIS A 25 -14.87 -8.79 -20.01
C HIS A 25 -14.42 -9.23 -18.62
N VAL A 26 -15.34 -9.22 -17.65
CA VAL A 26 -15.10 -9.67 -16.28
C VAL A 26 -15.81 -11.00 -16.07
N SER A 27 -15.16 -11.95 -15.47
CA SER A 27 -15.72 -13.24 -15.08
C SER A 27 -15.17 -13.66 -13.72
N ASN A 28 -16.05 -13.94 -12.77
CA ASN A 28 -15.66 -14.29 -11.38
C ASN A 28 -14.67 -13.30 -10.74
N GLY A 29 -14.89 -12.00 -10.92
CA GLY A 29 -14.07 -10.94 -10.33
C GLY A 29 -12.72 -10.68 -11.03
N VAL A 30 -12.41 -11.39 -12.12
CA VAL A 30 -11.15 -11.19 -12.86
C VAL A 30 -11.41 -10.74 -14.30
N ILE A 31 -10.46 -9.99 -14.87
CA ILE A 31 -10.51 -9.61 -16.29
C ILE A 31 -10.18 -10.87 -17.11
N ALA A 32 -11.21 -11.41 -17.77
CA ALA A 32 -11.09 -12.63 -18.56
C ALA A 32 -10.61 -12.37 -20.00
N ALA A 33 -11.00 -11.22 -20.59
CA ALA A 33 -10.60 -10.87 -21.97
C ALA A 33 -10.73 -9.35 -22.21
N LEU A 34 -9.99 -8.88 -23.21
CA LEU A 34 -10.20 -7.61 -23.88
C LEU A 34 -10.56 -7.89 -25.34
N THR A 35 -11.67 -7.32 -25.82
CA THR A 35 -12.12 -7.49 -27.20
C THR A 35 -12.40 -6.15 -27.86
N ALA A 36 -12.71 -6.14 -29.14
CA ALA A 36 -13.06 -4.93 -29.85
C ALA A 36 -14.32 -4.28 -29.24
N HIS A 37 -14.40 -2.96 -29.26
CA HIS A 37 -15.46 -2.17 -28.61
C HIS A 37 -16.90 -2.59 -29.01
N HIS A 38 -17.09 -3.14 -30.21
CA HIS A 38 -18.39 -3.58 -30.71
C HIS A 38 -18.72 -5.06 -30.40
N GLU A 39 -17.80 -5.78 -29.74
CA GLU A 39 -17.94 -7.22 -29.48
C GLU A 39 -18.49 -7.51 -28.07
N ALA A 40 -19.48 -6.75 -27.62
CA ALA A 40 -20.17 -7.06 -26.36
C ALA A 40 -21.16 -8.23 -26.60
N PRO A 41 -21.05 -9.36 -25.85
CA PRO A 41 -21.95 -10.50 -26.00
C PRO A 41 -23.40 -10.11 -25.64
N ALA A 42 -24.36 -10.59 -26.42
CA ALA A 42 -25.77 -10.39 -26.11
C ALA A 42 -26.16 -11.15 -24.84
N GLY A 43 -27.00 -10.53 -24.00
CA GLY A 43 -27.54 -11.15 -22.79
C GLY A 43 -26.60 -11.05 -21.57
N VAL A 44 -25.43 -10.43 -21.71
CA VAL A 44 -24.51 -10.16 -20.59
C VAL A 44 -24.72 -8.73 -20.08
N PRO A 45 -24.78 -8.50 -18.75
CA PRO A 45 -24.78 -7.15 -18.19
C PRO A 45 -23.62 -6.33 -18.75
N SER A 46 -23.91 -5.14 -19.27
CA SER A 46 -22.87 -4.29 -19.85
C SER A 46 -23.01 -2.84 -19.42
N VAL A 47 -21.88 -2.20 -19.17
CA VAL A 47 -21.76 -0.78 -18.83
C VAL A 47 -20.97 -0.10 -19.93
N ASP A 48 -21.61 0.81 -20.66
CA ASP A 48 -20.94 1.66 -21.62
C ASP A 48 -20.66 3.02 -20.98
N VAL A 49 -19.38 3.31 -20.74
CA VAL A 49 -18.95 4.59 -20.15
C VAL A 49 -18.60 5.64 -21.22
N GLY A 50 -18.92 5.37 -22.49
CA GLY A 50 -18.73 6.28 -23.61
C GLY A 50 -17.26 6.64 -23.81
N ASN A 51 -16.90 7.90 -23.54
CA ASN A 51 -15.52 8.41 -23.69
C ASN A 51 -14.76 8.54 -22.36
N ALA A 52 -15.30 8.04 -21.25
CA ALA A 52 -14.56 8.00 -19.99
C ALA A 52 -13.40 7.01 -20.10
N VAL A 53 -12.26 7.34 -19.49
CA VAL A 53 -11.08 6.46 -19.50
C VAL A 53 -11.32 5.27 -18.58
N ILE A 54 -11.12 4.06 -19.08
CA ILE A 54 -11.00 2.85 -18.26
C ILE A 54 -9.53 2.52 -18.13
N LEU A 55 -9.06 2.41 -16.88
CA LEU A 55 -7.69 2.02 -16.55
C LEU A 55 -7.71 1.03 -15.38
N PRO A 56 -6.62 0.27 -15.15
CA PRO A 56 -6.47 -0.49 -13.92
C PRO A 56 -6.65 0.39 -12.70
N GLY A 57 -7.23 -0.16 -11.65
CA GLY A 57 -7.34 0.56 -10.39
C GLY A 57 -5.98 0.95 -9.83
N LEU A 58 -5.94 2.05 -9.09
CA LEU A 58 -4.71 2.52 -8.46
C LEU A 58 -4.32 1.59 -7.30
N VAL A 59 -3.02 1.43 -7.10
CA VAL A 59 -2.45 0.74 -5.95
C VAL A 59 -1.73 1.76 -5.08
N ASP A 60 -2.19 1.94 -3.84
CA ASP A 60 -1.51 2.79 -2.86
C ASP A 60 -0.72 1.92 -1.89
N THR A 61 0.59 1.98 -1.98
CA THR A 61 1.50 1.14 -1.19
C THR A 61 1.97 1.80 0.10
N HIS A 62 1.46 2.98 0.46
CA HIS A 62 1.87 3.70 1.66
C HIS A 62 0.67 4.29 2.40
N VAL A 63 -0.11 3.44 3.05
CA VAL A 63 -1.31 3.81 3.80
C VAL A 63 -1.12 3.46 5.28
N HIS A 64 -1.68 4.26 6.16
CA HIS A 64 -1.72 3.99 7.59
C HIS A 64 -3.15 3.75 8.04
N VAL A 65 -3.54 2.47 8.18
CA VAL A 65 -4.76 2.07 8.85
C VAL A 65 -4.40 1.74 10.31
N ASN A 66 -5.01 2.47 11.23
CA ASN A 66 -4.58 2.46 12.63
C ASN A 66 -5.31 1.40 13.47
N GLU A 67 -6.01 0.49 12.83
CA GLU A 67 -6.73 -0.63 13.43
C GLU A 67 -5.89 -1.91 13.39
N PRO A 68 -5.86 -2.70 14.50
CA PRO A 68 -6.55 -2.47 15.78
C PRO A 68 -5.86 -1.42 16.65
N GLY A 69 -6.54 -1.00 17.71
CA GLY A 69 -6.00 -0.23 18.84
C GLY A 69 -6.11 1.30 18.72
N ARG A 70 -6.21 1.85 17.50
CA ARG A 70 -6.42 3.28 17.22
C ARG A 70 -7.40 3.49 16.08
N THR A 71 -8.46 2.70 16.05
CA THR A 71 -9.49 2.72 14.99
C THR A 71 -10.16 4.09 14.85
N GLU A 72 -10.20 4.88 15.91
CA GLU A 72 -10.72 6.25 15.91
C GLU A 72 -9.87 7.23 15.08
N TRP A 73 -8.60 6.92 14.79
CA TRP A 73 -7.78 7.72 13.89
C TRP A 73 -8.13 7.39 12.43
N GLU A 74 -8.14 6.10 12.08
CA GLU A 74 -8.57 5.56 10.79
C GLU A 74 -8.71 4.05 10.89
N GLY A 75 -9.88 3.51 10.54
CA GLY A 75 -10.16 2.07 10.51
C GLY A 75 -10.21 1.53 9.09
N PHE A 76 -10.22 0.19 8.94
CA PHE A 76 -10.27 -0.49 7.63
C PHE A 76 -11.52 -0.13 6.83
N GLN A 77 -12.67 -0.07 7.48
CA GLN A 77 -13.94 0.25 6.79
C GLN A 77 -13.90 1.64 6.14
N THR A 78 -13.43 2.65 6.87
CA THR A 78 -13.41 4.04 6.39
C THR A 78 -12.30 4.27 5.37
N ALA A 79 -11.09 3.79 5.65
CA ALA A 79 -9.94 3.91 4.75
C ALA A 79 -10.22 3.23 3.40
N THR A 80 -10.69 1.98 3.41
CA THR A 80 -10.91 1.22 2.17
C THR A 80 -12.11 1.72 1.39
N ARG A 81 -13.14 2.26 2.05
CA ARG A 81 -14.26 2.94 1.40
C ARG A 81 -13.83 4.24 0.73
N ALA A 82 -13.00 5.04 1.40
CA ALA A 82 -12.46 6.27 0.81
C ALA A 82 -11.55 5.96 -0.38
N ALA A 83 -10.70 4.94 -0.26
CA ALA A 83 -9.85 4.45 -1.33
C ALA A 83 -10.66 4.03 -2.56
N ALA A 84 -11.70 3.20 -2.38
CA ALA A 84 -12.61 2.78 -3.44
C ALA A 84 -13.26 3.98 -4.14
N ALA A 85 -13.74 4.96 -3.39
CA ALA A 85 -14.36 6.18 -3.93
C ALA A 85 -13.34 7.02 -4.74
N GLY A 86 -12.04 6.95 -4.41
CA GLY A 86 -10.95 7.61 -5.13
C GLY A 86 -10.38 6.81 -6.31
N GLY A 87 -10.91 5.62 -6.60
CA GLY A 87 -10.41 4.76 -7.68
C GLY A 87 -9.16 3.93 -7.30
N VAL A 88 -8.81 3.87 -6.02
CA VAL A 88 -7.81 2.95 -5.49
C VAL A 88 -8.48 1.60 -5.26
N THR A 89 -7.91 0.54 -5.79
CA THR A 89 -8.45 -0.83 -5.70
C THR A 89 -7.62 -1.75 -4.82
N THR A 90 -6.44 -1.31 -4.43
CA THR A 90 -5.56 -2.05 -3.54
C THR A 90 -4.77 -1.06 -2.68
N ILE A 91 -4.73 -1.29 -1.39
CA ILE A 91 -3.83 -0.57 -0.47
C ILE A 91 -2.85 -1.53 0.17
N VAL A 92 -1.66 -1.03 0.54
CA VAL A 92 -0.72 -1.77 1.39
C VAL A 92 -0.49 -0.97 2.65
N ASP A 93 -0.96 -1.53 3.76
CA ASP A 93 -0.97 -0.86 5.04
C ASP A 93 0.37 -0.96 5.75
N MET A 94 0.84 0.16 6.29
CA MET A 94 2.09 0.27 7.03
C MET A 94 2.02 -0.47 8.38
N PRO A 95 3.17 -1.00 8.88
CA PRO A 95 3.17 -1.88 10.05
C PRO A 95 3.01 -1.18 11.39
N LEU A 96 2.93 0.15 11.39
CA LEU A 96 2.86 0.96 12.62
C LEU A 96 1.54 1.72 12.72
N ASN A 97 1.35 2.37 13.86
CA ASN A 97 0.16 3.06 14.35
C ASN A 97 -0.95 2.12 14.87
N SER A 98 -1.10 0.90 14.38
CA SER A 98 -1.93 -0.10 15.08
C SER A 98 -1.27 -0.58 16.38
N ILE A 99 -2.06 -1.09 17.30
CA ILE A 99 -1.61 -1.66 18.58
C ILE A 99 -2.15 -3.10 18.68
N PRO A 100 -1.28 -4.12 18.59
CA PRO A 100 0.17 -4.04 18.40
C PRO A 100 0.55 -3.64 16.96
N PRO A 101 1.79 -3.16 16.72
CA PRO A 101 2.33 -3.01 15.37
C PRO A 101 2.62 -4.38 14.73
N VAL A 102 2.80 -4.41 13.41
CA VAL A 102 3.09 -5.65 12.67
C VAL A 102 4.62 -5.92 12.69
N THR A 103 5.14 -6.28 13.83
CA THR A 103 6.57 -6.59 14.04
C THR A 103 6.86 -8.07 14.30
N ASP A 104 5.80 -8.87 14.39
CA ASP A 104 5.81 -10.34 14.55
C ASP A 104 4.54 -10.95 13.94
N GLY A 105 4.50 -12.27 13.85
CA GLY A 105 3.36 -13.01 13.28
C GLY A 105 2.06 -12.81 14.06
N LYS A 106 2.11 -12.55 15.37
CA LYS A 106 0.92 -12.29 16.18
C LYS A 106 0.32 -10.92 15.84
N GLY A 107 1.14 -9.89 15.71
CA GLY A 107 0.71 -8.57 15.29
C GLY A 107 0.09 -8.59 13.89
N LEU A 108 0.69 -9.35 12.96
CA LEU A 108 0.13 -9.54 11.62
C LEU A 108 -1.25 -10.21 11.67
N GLN A 109 -1.40 -11.30 12.43
CA GLN A 109 -2.68 -12.00 12.53
C GLN A 109 -3.78 -11.12 13.12
N MET A 110 -3.48 -10.36 14.19
CA MET A 110 -4.44 -9.44 14.78
C MET A 110 -4.89 -8.36 13.78
N LYS A 111 -3.99 -7.90 12.91
CA LYS A 111 -4.32 -6.93 11.86
C LYS A 111 -5.16 -7.53 10.74
N ILE A 112 -4.85 -8.76 10.32
CA ILE A 112 -5.66 -9.52 9.36
C ILE A 112 -7.08 -9.76 9.91
N ASP A 113 -7.20 -10.16 11.18
CA ASP A 113 -8.48 -10.39 11.83
C ASP A 113 -9.31 -9.09 11.90
N ALA A 114 -8.66 -7.96 12.21
CA ALA A 114 -9.31 -6.66 12.23
C ALA A 114 -9.80 -6.23 10.83
N ALA A 115 -9.05 -6.52 9.77
CA ALA A 115 -9.45 -6.22 8.39
C ALA A 115 -10.62 -7.10 7.92
N GLY A 116 -10.80 -8.27 8.53
CA GLY A 116 -11.75 -9.30 8.11
C GLY A 116 -13.19 -8.79 7.98
N GLY A 117 -13.76 -8.92 6.76
CA GLY A 117 -15.18 -8.66 6.50
C GLY A 117 -15.59 -7.19 6.42
N GLN A 118 -14.65 -6.23 6.52
CA GLN A 118 -14.98 -4.81 6.47
C GLN A 118 -14.29 -4.01 5.34
N CYS A 119 -13.40 -4.65 4.59
CA CYS A 119 -12.68 -3.99 3.50
C CYS A 119 -13.51 -3.92 2.21
N TRP A 120 -13.46 -2.77 1.53
CA TRP A 120 -14.12 -2.51 0.26
C TRP A 120 -13.23 -2.76 -0.96
N ILE A 121 -11.94 -2.90 -0.72
CA ILE A 121 -10.89 -3.13 -1.73
C ILE A 121 -9.89 -4.14 -1.17
N ASP A 122 -8.95 -4.59 -2.00
CA ASP A 122 -7.86 -5.46 -1.56
C ASP A 122 -6.92 -4.74 -0.60
N VAL A 123 -6.46 -5.46 0.42
CA VAL A 123 -5.54 -4.95 1.44
C VAL A 123 -4.36 -5.89 1.59
N GLY A 124 -3.15 -5.37 1.39
CA GLY A 124 -1.90 -6.02 1.75
C GLY A 124 -1.27 -5.37 2.98
N PHE A 125 -0.22 -5.99 3.52
CA PHE A 125 0.43 -5.54 4.74
C PHE A 125 1.94 -5.48 4.57
N TRP A 126 2.56 -4.46 5.17
CA TRP A 126 3.99 -4.40 5.42
C TRP A 126 4.33 -4.99 6.78
N GLY A 127 5.46 -5.68 6.88
CA GLY A 127 6.09 -6.02 8.15
C GLY A 127 6.96 -4.87 8.68
N GLY A 128 7.17 -4.82 9.97
CA GLY A 128 8.05 -3.86 10.62
C GLY A 128 9.42 -4.44 10.92
N LEU A 129 10.48 -3.70 10.62
CA LEU A 129 11.82 -3.95 11.13
C LEU A 129 12.07 -2.95 12.27
N VAL A 130 12.21 -3.49 13.48
CA VAL A 130 12.50 -2.76 14.72
C VAL A 130 13.65 -3.42 15.48
N PRO A 131 14.26 -2.74 16.47
CA PRO A 131 15.31 -3.34 17.28
C PRO A 131 14.93 -4.72 17.83
N GLY A 132 15.82 -5.70 17.63
CA GLY A 132 15.70 -7.04 18.21
C GLY A 132 14.79 -8.02 17.48
N ASN A 133 14.06 -7.62 16.41
CA ASN A 133 13.09 -8.52 15.75
C ASN A 133 13.58 -9.20 14.46
N ILE A 134 14.89 -9.27 14.25
CA ILE A 134 15.46 -9.88 13.03
C ILE A 134 14.99 -11.32 12.79
N LEU A 135 14.74 -12.08 13.83
CA LEU A 135 14.26 -13.46 13.75
C LEU A 135 12.80 -13.57 13.29
N GLU A 136 12.05 -12.48 13.38
CA GLU A 136 10.64 -12.40 12.95
C GLU A 136 10.50 -12.06 11.45
N LEU A 137 11.57 -11.59 10.78
CA LEU A 137 11.49 -11.14 9.39
C LEU A 137 11.11 -12.29 8.44
N ARG A 138 11.77 -13.44 8.57
CA ARG A 138 11.45 -14.61 7.75
C ARG A 138 10.06 -15.14 8.01
N PRO A 139 9.62 -15.38 9.26
CA PRO A 139 8.23 -15.78 9.54
C PRO A 139 7.18 -14.81 8.99
N LEU A 140 7.39 -13.49 9.11
CA LEU A 140 6.49 -12.49 8.55
C LEU A 140 6.44 -12.54 7.02
N HIS A 141 7.60 -12.69 6.36
CA HIS A 141 7.68 -12.83 4.91
C HIS A 141 6.92 -14.07 4.43
N GLU A 142 7.12 -15.22 5.10
CA GLU A 142 6.43 -16.49 4.78
C GLU A 142 4.93 -16.41 5.04
N GLN A 143 4.46 -15.56 5.97
CA GLN A 143 3.05 -15.26 6.21
C GLN A 143 2.46 -14.26 5.19
N GLY A 144 3.26 -13.74 4.26
CA GLY A 144 2.79 -12.98 3.11
C GLY A 144 2.81 -11.46 3.25
N VAL A 145 3.59 -10.89 4.18
CA VAL A 145 3.86 -9.45 4.11
C VAL A 145 4.61 -9.11 2.82
N LEU A 146 4.26 -7.98 2.21
CA LEU A 146 4.79 -7.60 0.89
C LEU A 146 6.23 -7.05 0.94
N GLY A 147 6.73 -6.80 2.13
CA GLY A 147 8.06 -6.30 2.43
C GLY A 147 8.09 -5.68 3.81
N PHE A 148 9.09 -4.85 4.10
CA PHE A 148 9.33 -4.34 5.44
C PHE A 148 9.53 -2.83 5.45
N LYS A 149 9.15 -2.20 6.56
CA LYS A 149 9.36 -0.78 6.85
C LYS A 149 10.22 -0.63 8.09
N CYS A 150 11.19 0.30 8.05
CA CYS A 150 11.92 0.75 9.23
C CYS A 150 12.02 2.28 9.28
N PHE A 151 12.48 2.78 10.42
CA PHE A 151 12.84 4.17 10.65
C PHE A 151 14.31 4.26 11.07
N LEU A 152 15.01 5.32 10.64
CA LEU A 152 16.38 5.62 11.06
C LEU A 152 16.42 6.78 12.07
N ILE A 153 15.26 7.39 12.34
CA ILE A 153 15.00 8.35 13.42
C ILE A 153 13.76 7.90 14.19
N PRO A 154 13.47 8.46 15.38
CA PRO A 154 12.24 8.13 16.10
C PRO A 154 11.00 8.26 15.22
N SER A 155 10.18 7.22 15.19
CA SER A 155 8.97 7.16 14.35
C SER A 155 7.82 8.06 14.82
N GLY A 156 7.90 8.53 16.08
CA GLY A 156 6.84 9.26 16.74
C GLY A 156 5.89 8.40 17.58
N VAL A 157 6.05 7.07 17.53
CA VAL A 157 5.29 6.12 18.35
C VAL A 157 6.24 5.16 19.06
N ASP A 158 6.05 4.96 20.36
CA ASP A 158 6.98 4.22 21.21
C ASP A 158 7.06 2.72 20.85
N GLU A 159 5.96 2.15 20.39
CA GLU A 159 5.86 0.74 20.00
C GLU A 159 6.56 0.41 18.67
N PHE A 160 7.05 1.42 17.93
CA PHE A 160 7.78 1.23 16.68
C PHE A 160 9.09 2.04 16.69
N PRO A 161 10.09 1.64 17.49
CA PRO A 161 11.36 2.34 17.62
C PRO A 161 12.20 2.26 16.33
N CYS A 162 13.09 3.27 16.15
CA CYS A 162 14.02 3.29 15.04
C CYS A 162 15.16 2.27 15.23
N VAL A 163 15.70 1.80 14.11
CA VAL A 163 16.87 0.90 14.09
C VAL A 163 18.17 1.66 13.96
N THR A 164 19.21 1.13 14.56
CA THR A 164 20.60 1.56 14.38
C THR A 164 21.23 0.90 13.14
N GLU A 165 22.36 1.43 12.67
CA GLU A 165 23.13 0.81 11.59
C GLU A 165 23.55 -0.63 11.94
N ALA A 166 23.90 -0.89 13.20
CA ALA A 166 24.30 -2.21 13.66
C ALA A 166 23.18 -3.25 13.58
N GLU A 167 21.93 -2.82 13.74
CA GLU A 167 20.73 -3.66 13.60
C GLU A 167 20.29 -3.77 12.14
N LEU A 168 20.39 -2.68 11.39
CA LEU A 168 19.97 -2.62 10.00
C LEU A 168 20.79 -3.54 9.09
N ARG A 169 22.13 -3.56 9.24
CA ARG A 169 23.01 -4.34 8.37
C ARG A 169 22.70 -5.85 8.35
N PRO A 170 22.60 -6.55 9.50
CA PRO A 170 22.23 -7.96 9.51
C PRO A 170 20.79 -8.19 9.02
N ALA A 171 19.86 -7.28 9.33
CA ALA A 171 18.49 -7.36 8.81
C ALA A 171 18.44 -7.25 7.28
N MET A 172 19.20 -6.34 6.68
CA MET A 172 19.31 -6.23 5.21
C MET A 172 19.88 -7.51 4.57
N ALA A 173 20.83 -8.18 5.21
CA ALA A 173 21.35 -9.46 4.72
C ALA A 173 20.26 -10.53 4.72
N GLU A 174 19.46 -10.62 5.78
CA GLU A 174 18.32 -11.55 5.87
C GLU A 174 17.26 -11.22 4.81
N LEU A 175 16.84 -9.96 4.70
CA LEU A 175 15.85 -9.53 3.72
C LEU A 175 16.32 -9.75 2.28
N SER A 176 17.59 -9.55 1.99
CA SER A 176 18.18 -9.85 0.68
C SER A 176 18.11 -11.35 0.36
N SER A 177 18.33 -12.23 1.36
CA SER A 177 18.19 -13.68 1.16
C SER A 177 16.76 -14.11 0.84
N LEU A 178 15.77 -13.34 1.29
CA LEU A 178 14.35 -13.55 1.04
C LEU A 178 13.87 -12.91 -0.27
N GLY A 179 14.67 -12.05 -0.90
CA GLY A 179 14.23 -11.20 -2.01
C GLY A 179 13.20 -10.16 -1.57
N ALA A 180 13.15 -9.82 -0.28
CA ALA A 180 12.16 -8.91 0.29
C ALA A 180 12.59 -7.45 0.13
N VAL A 181 11.60 -6.57 -0.07
CA VAL A 181 11.81 -5.11 -0.15
C VAL A 181 11.89 -4.53 1.24
N LEU A 182 12.82 -3.59 1.46
CA LEU A 182 12.87 -2.75 2.65
C LEU A 182 12.61 -1.29 2.28
N LEU A 183 11.64 -0.69 2.94
CA LEU A 183 11.35 0.73 2.91
C LEU A 183 11.94 1.39 4.15
N ALA A 184 12.66 2.50 4.00
CA ALA A 184 13.21 3.23 5.13
C ALA A 184 12.64 4.66 5.17
N HIS A 185 12.26 5.13 6.37
CA HIS A 185 12.19 6.54 6.66
C HIS A 185 13.62 7.01 6.95
N ALA A 186 14.29 7.52 5.91
CA ALA A 186 15.75 7.56 5.82
C ALA A 186 16.36 8.91 6.26
N GLU A 187 15.76 9.59 7.22
CA GLU A 187 16.40 10.74 7.84
C GLU A 187 17.55 10.28 8.74
N LEU A 188 18.67 11.01 8.65
CA LEU A 188 19.85 10.72 9.48
C LEU A 188 20.04 11.86 10.50
N PRO A 189 20.14 11.56 11.81
CA PRO A 189 20.30 12.57 12.86
C PRO A 189 21.52 13.48 12.67
N GLN A 190 22.59 12.95 12.08
CA GLN A 190 23.81 13.71 11.79
C GLN A 190 23.60 14.76 10.68
N ALA A 191 22.84 14.43 9.65
CA ALA A 191 22.51 15.36 8.57
C ALA A 191 21.64 16.52 9.10
N ASN A 192 20.69 16.21 9.97
CA ASN A 192 19.78 17.20 10.55
C ASN A 192 20.48 18.19 11.53
N LYS A 193 21.65 17.81 12.09
CA LYS A 193 22.43 18.71 12.97
C LYS A 193 23.10 19.87 12.23
N ASN A 194 23.29 19.77 10.93
CA ASN A 194 23.96 20.75 10.10
C ASN A 194 22.99 21.71 9.39
N VAL A 195 21.70 21.60 9.64
CA VAL A 195 20.69 22.51 9.05
C VAL A 195 20.87 23.90 9.65
N PRO A 196 21.01 24.95 8.84
CA PRO A 196 21.12 26.32 9.32
C PRO A 196 19.90 26.69 10.17
N LYS A 197 20.12 27.41 11.27
CA LYS A 197 19.00 27.93 12.08
C LYS A 197 18.19 28.92 11.24
N LEU A 198 16.91 28.65 11.10
CA LEU A 198 15.96 29.53 10.41
C LEU A 198 15.90 30.90 11.07
N GLN A 199 15.97 31.94 10.25
CA GLN A 199 15.63 33.28 10.70
C GLN A 199 14.10 33.44 10.67
N PRO A 200 13.47 34.11 11.66
CA PRO A 200 12.01 34.18 11.77
C PRO A 200 11.26 34.71 10.53
N SER A 201 11.91 35.46 9.65
CA SER A 201 11.32 36.00 8.42
C SER A 201 11.35 35.01 7.22
N MET A 202 12.04 33.87 7.35
CA MET A 202 12.29 32.92 6.25
C MET A 202 11.51 31.62 6.36
N GLU A 203 10.71 31.42 7.43
CA GLU A 203 10.03 30.16 7.77
C GLU A 203 9.06 29.65 6.70
N ARG A 204 8.62 30.49 5.76
CA ARG A 204 7.70 30.14 4.68
C ARG A 204 8.35 30.10 3.29
N GLN A 205 9.67 30.22 3.22
CA GLN A 205 10.37 30.18 1.93
C GLN A 205 10.83 28.77 1.62
N TYR A 206 10.35 28.21 0.52
CA TYR A 206 10.70 26.86 0.08
C TYR A 206 12.21 26.66 -0.11
N SER A 207 12.93 27.71 -0.52
CA SER A 207 14.40 27.71 -0.64
C SER A 207 15.12 27.39 0.66
N VAL A 208 14.49 27.65 1.81
CA VAL A 208 15.04 27.33 3.14
C VAL A 208 14.87 25.86 3.47
N TYR A 209 13.79 25.23 2.98
CA TYR A 209 13.57 23.80 3.13
C TYR A 209 14.59 22.97 2.33
N LEU A 210 15.16 23.53 1.27
CA LEU A 210 16.13 22.87 0.40
C LEU A 210 17.60 22.97 0.88
N GLN A 211 17.88 23.66 1.98
CA GLN A 211 19.22 23.79 2.57
C GLN A 211 19.47 22.73 3.65
#